data_7c2e72602ee6aa8c0ffae4556b081ccc
#
_entry.id   7c2e72602ee6aa8c0ffae4556b081ccc
#
_cell.length_a   1.000
_cell.length_b   1.000
_cell.length_c   1.000
_cell.angle_alpha   90.00
_cell.angle_beta   90.00
_cell.angle_gamma   90.00
#
_symmetry.space_group_name_H-M   'P 1'
#
loop_
_entity.id
_entity.type
_entity.pdbx_description
1 polymer ?
#
loop_
_entity_poly.entity_id
_entity_poly.type
_entity_poly.pdbx_seq_one_letter_code
_entity_poly.pdbx_strand_id
1 'polypeptide(L)'
;KRQVYGITKTPIDKANEQTKKEAYQAVFADASGFNQQEYDADAADKMVADAGYDDTIDDVEQAIDKDGNALGYVITVTAKDGSQGSITFSVGIKNDGTVNGYSITDISETPGLGMKAEEEDFYSQFENKTVDKFTVVKQKPASDDQIEAITGSTITSKAMANGCNAAIYYFCLLYTSDAADDLIGV
;
A
#
# COMPACT_ATOMS: atom_id res chain seq x y z
N LYS A 1 -11.09 -18.13 -15.23
CA LYS A 1 -11.23 -17.61 -15.20
C LYS A 1 -12.11 -16.88 -14.56
N ARG A 2 -12.37 -16.05 -14.33
CA ARG A 2 -13.02 -15.32 -13.68
C ARG A 2 -13.92 -14.51 -14.31
N GLN A 3 -14.26 -14.53 -15.29
CA GLN A 3 -15.01 -13.66 -16.07
C GLN A 3 -16.44 -13.54 -15.68
N VAL A 4 -16.90 -14.34 -14.82
CA VAL A 4 -18.28 -14.23 -14.44
C VAL A 4 -18.58 -13.04 -13.57
N TYR A 5 -17.56 -12.37 -13.07
CA TYR A 5 -17.82 -11.34 -12.17
C TYR A 5 -18.50 -10.14 -12.73
N GLY A 6 -18.35 -9.80 -13.94
CA GLY A 6 -18.93 -8.60 -14.50
C GLY A 6 -20.42 -8.63 -14.62
N ILE A 7 -21.03 -9.77 -14.43
CA ILE A 7 -22.44 -9.91 -14.75
C ILE A 7 -23.36 -9.61 -13.62
N THR A 8 -23.01 -10.03 -12.41
CA THR A 8 -23.93 -9.93 -11.30
C THR A 8 -23.27 -9.37 -10.07
N LYS A 9 -22.73 -8.17 -10.20
CA LYS A 9 -22.17 -7.51 -9.03
C LYS A 9 -23.27 -7.03 -8.13
N THR A 10 -23.14 -7.34 -6.84
CA THR A 10 -24.09 -6.88 -5.85
C THR A 10 -23.81 -5.42 -5.51
N PRO A 11 -24.75 -4.70 -4.89
CA PRO A 11 -24.49 -3.34 -4.43
C PRO A 11 -23.30 -3.24 -3.48
N ILE A 12 -23.08 -4.28 -2.66
CA ILE A 12 -21.93 -4.29 -1.74
C ILE A 12 -20.63 -4.36 -2.52
N ASP A 13 -20.57 -5.19 -3.56
CA ASP A 13 -19.39 -5.31 -4.40
C ASP A 13 -19.08 -4.00 -5.09
N LYS A 14 -20.11 -3.31 -5.58
CA LYS A 14 -19.92 -2.01 -6.24
C LYS A 14 -19.43 -0.96 -5.27
N ALA A 15 -19.94 -0.95 -4.05
CA ALA A 15 -19.48 -0.02 -3.03
C ALA A 15 -18.02 -0.29 -2.66
N ASN A 16 -17.63 -1.56 -2.57
CA ASN A 16 -16.26 -1.93 -2.28
C ASN A 16 -15.33 -1.50 -3.41
N GLU A 17 -15.76 -1.65 -4.66
CA GLU A 17 -14.97 -1.22 -5.80
C GLU A 17 -14.80 0.29 -5.81
N GLN A 18 -15.84 1.02 -5.47
CA GLN A 18 -15.76 2.47 -5.40
C GLN A 18 -14.78 2.90 -4.31
N THR A 19 -14.85 2.26 -3.15
CA THR A 19 -13.94 2.54 -2.05
C THR A 19 -12.49 2.30 -2.48
N LYS A 20 -12.25 1.20 -3.20
CA LYS A 20 -10.90 0.89 -3.69
C LYS A 20 -10.42 1.95 -4.67
N LYS A 21 -11.27 2.36 -5.61
CA LYS A 21 -10.90 3.37 -6.61
C LYS A 21 -10.59 4.71 -5.94
N GLU A 22 -11.37 5.07 -4.94
CA GLU A 22 -11.11 6.30 -4.19
C GLU A 22 -9.78 6.23 -3.46
N ALA A 23 -9.46 5.06 -2.91
CA ALA A 23 -8.17 4.86 -2.24
C ALA A 23 -7.01 4.96 -3.23
N TYR A 24 -7.15 4.36 -4.41
CA TYR A 24 -6.12 4.46 -5.44
C TYR A 24 -5.92 5.91 -5.87
N GLN A 25 -7.00 6.62 -6.09
CA GLN A 25 -6.93 8.03 -6.52
C GLN A 25 -6.32 8.91 -5.43
N ALA A 26 -6.54 8.57 -4.18
CA ALA A 26 -5.99 9.35 -3.06
C ALA A 26 -4.46 9.28 -3.05
N VAL A 27 -3.89 8.15 -3.47
CA VAL A 27 -2.43 7.99 -3.48
C VAL A 27 -1.81 8.24 -4.86
N PHE A 28 -2.65 8.47 -5.89
CA PHE A 28 -2.18 8.83 -7.22
C PHE A 28 -3.17 9.81 -7.83
N ALA A 29 -3.16 11.04 -7.32
CA ALA A 29 -4.09 12.07 -7.76
C ALA A 29 -3.92 12.40 -9.24
N ASP A 30 -2.71 12.24 -9.76
CA ASP A 30 -2.41 12.54 -11.16
C ASP A 30 -2.84 11.44 -12.13
N ALA A 31 -3.22 10.28 -11.61
CA ALA A 31 -3.58 9.15 -12.46
C ALA A 31 -4.94 9.36 -13.11
N SER A 32 -5.03 9.00 -14.38
CA SER A 32 -6.29 9.01 -15.11
C SER A 32 -7.00 7.66 -15.01
N GLY A 33 -6.28 6.62 -14.70
CA GLY A 33 -6.85 5.29 -14.55
C GLY A 33 -5.88 4.34 -13.87
N PHE A 34 -6.40 3.16 -13.59
CA PHE A 34 -5.63 2.11 -12.91
C PHE A 34 -5.90 0.80 -13.63
N ASN A 35 -4.83 0.07 -13.93
CA ASN A 35 -4.93 -1.24 -14.57
C ASN A 35 -4.52 -2.30 -13.58
N GLN A 36 -5.43 -3.22 -13.29
CA GLN A 36 -5.13 -4.31 -12.38
C GLN A 36 -4.03 -5.18 -12.98
N GLN A 37 -3.05 -5.51 -12.17
CA GLN A 37 -1.93 -6.35 -12.59
C GLN A 37 -2.16 -7.76 -12.10
N GLU A 38 -1.80 -8.73 -12.93
CA GLU A 38 -1.82 -10.12 -12.50
C GLU A 38 -0.56 -10.39 -11.69
N TYR A 39 -0.73 -11.13 -10.62
CA TYR A 39 0.39 -11.49 -9.76
C TYR A 39 0.02 -12.75 -8.99
N ASP A 40 1.03 -13.45 -8.51
CA ASP A 40 0.83 -14.65 -7.71
C ASP A 40 0.72 -14.21 -6.25
N ALA A 41 -0.51 -14.22 -5.73
CA ALA A 41 -0.77 -13.74 -4.37
C ALA A 41 -0.04 -14.59 -3.33
N ASP A 42 0.01 -15.90 -3.52
CA ASP A 42 0.69 -16.77 -2.57
C ASP A 42 2.19 -16.50 -2.57
N ALA A 43 2.77 -16.30 -3.74
CA ALA A 43 4.20 -15.98 -3.83
C ALA A 43 4.49 -14.61 -3.22
N ALA A 44 3.62 -13.63 -3.47
CA ALA A 44 3.79 -12.29 -2.91
C ALA A 44 3.72 -12.33 -1.38
N ASP A 45 2.75 -13.03 -0.83
CA ASP A 45 2.60 -13.16 0.61
C ASP A 45 3.82 -13.84 1.23
N LYS A 46 4.33 -14.87 0.55
CA LYS A 46 5.51 -15.56 1.04
C LYS A 46 6.74 -14.65 1.02
N MET A 47 6.88 -13.85 -0.04
CA MET A 47 8.01 -12.93 -0.14
C MET A 47 8.04 -11.92 0.99
N VAL A 48 6.88 -11.32 1.30
CA VAL A 48 6.84 -10.34 2.39
C VAL A 48 6.97 -11.00 3.75
N ALA A 49 6.47 -12.22 3.92
CA ALA A 49 6.66 -12.97 5.16
C ALA A 49 8.12 -13.32 5.36
N ASP A 50 8.81 -13.72 4.31
CA ASP A 50 10.24 -14.04 4.37
C ASP A 50 11.07 -12.79 4.72
N ALA A 51 10.57 -11.62 4.37
CA ALA A 51 11.22 -10.36 4.73
C ALA A 51 10.94 -9.93 6.17
N GLY A 52 10.07 -10.64 6.87
CA GLY A 52 9.78 -10.36 8.27
C GLY A 52 8.49 -9.59 8.51
N TYR A 53 7.64 -9.45 7.50
CA TYR A 53 6.38 -8.70 7.63
C TYR A 53 5.19 -9.65 7.70
N ASP A 54 4.35 -9.46 8.72
CA ASP A 54 3.14 -10.27 8.89
C ASP A 54 2.00 -9.62 8.11
N ASP A 55 2.19 -9.53 6.81
CA ASP A 55 1.28 -8.79 5.93
C ASP A 55 0.98 -9.63 4.68
N THR A 56 -0.12 -9.29 4.00
CA THR A 56 -0.46 -9.90 2.72
C THR A 56 -0.57 -8.83 1.65
N ILE A 57 -0.26 -9.21 0.41
CA ILE A 57 -0.45 -8.34 -0.75
C ILE A 57 -1.78 -8.73 -1.38
N ASP A 58 -2.74 -7.82 -1.32
CA ASP A 58 -4.11 -8.13 -1.72
C ASP A 58 -4.43 -7.68 -3.14
N ASP A 59 -3.74 -6.66 -3.65
CA ASP A 59 -4.03 -6.13 -4.98
C ASP A 59 -2.83 -5.34 -5.49
N VAL A 60 -2.64 -5.35 -6.80
CA VAL A 60 -1.59 -4.56 -7.45
C VAL A 60 -2.21 -3.88 -8.65
N GLU A 61 -2.21 -2.55 -8.66
CA GLU A 61 -2.75 -1.75 -9.76
C GLU A 61 -1.65 -0.87 -10.32
N GLN A 62 -1.60 -0.74 -11.63
CA GLN A 62 -0.66 0.18 -12.26
C GLN A 62 -1.38 1.49 -12.52
N ALA A 63 -0.87 2.58 -11.98
CA ALA A 63 -1.43 3.91 -12.19
C ALA A 63 -0.94 4.41 -13.55
N ILE A 64 -1.86 4.93 -14.36
CA ILE A 64 -1.53 5.43 -15.70
C ILE A 64 -2.08 6.84 -15.87
N ASP A 65 -1.43 7.62 -16.72
CA ASP A 65 -1.91 8.95 -17.05
C ASP A 65 -2.89 8.87 -18.25
N LYS A 66 -3.37 10.03 -18.70
CA LYS A 66 -4.34 10.09 -19.79
C LYS A 66 -3.80 9.54 -21.10
N ASP A 67 -2.48 9.49 -21.25
CA ASP A 67 -1.83 8.98 -22.45
C ASP A 67 -1.49 7.50 -22.33
N GLY A 68 -1.80 6.89 -21.21
CA GLY A 68 -1.53 5.48 -20.98
C GLY A 68 -0.15 5.20 -20.43
N ASN A 69 0.61 6.23 -20.07
CA ASN A 69 1.96 6.04 -19.53
C ASN A 69 1.88 5.64 -18.05
N ALA A 70 2.72 4.68 -17.68
CA ALA A 70 2.76 4.22 -16.30
C ALA A 70 3.36 5.28 -15.39
N LEU A 71 2.66 5.59 -14.30
CA LEU A 71 3.13 6.52 -13.29
C LEU A 71 3.76 5.80 -12.10
N GLY A 72 3.30 4.61 -11.83
CA GLY A 72 3.75 3.82 -10.69
C GLY A 72 2.73 2.74 -10.40
N TYR A 73 2.75 2.26 -9.17
CA TYR A 73 1.86 1.19 -8.75
C TYR A 73 1.15 1.55 -7.46
N VAL A 74 -0.08 1.04 -7.33
CA VAL A 74 -0.80 1.05 -6.06
C VAL A 74 -0.82 -0.39 -5.58
N ILE A 75 -0.25 -0.63 -4.41
CA ILE A 75 -0.18 -1.96 -3.83
C ILE A 75 -1.03 -1.97 -2.58
N THR A 76 -2.07 -2.80 -2.58
CA THR A 76 -2.96 -2.92 -1.44
C THR A 76 -2.45 -4.02 -0.53
N VAL A 77 -2.26 -3.68 0.74
CA VAL A 77 -1.75 -4.64 1.72
C VAL A 77 -2.74 -4.75 2.88
N THR A 78 -2.72 -5.90 3.53
CA THR A 78 -3.39 -6.09 4.81
C THR A 78 -2.32 -6.36 5.85
N ALA A 79 -2.20 -5.45 6.81
CA ALA A 79 -1.30 -5.62 7.94
C ALA A 79 -2.06 -6.36 9.03
N LYS A 80 -1.53 -7.49 9.46
CA LYS A 80 -2.23 -8.34 10.44
C LYS A 80 -1.83 -8.03 11.87
N ASP A 81 -0.86 -7.16 12.06
CA ASP A 81 -0.30 -6.86 13.36
C ASP A 81 -0.82 -5.55 13.96
N GLY A 82 -2.01 -5.14 13.57
CA GLY A 82 -2.67 -4.00 14.21
C GLY A 82 -3.09 -4.34 15.64
N SER A 83 -3.37 -3.30 16.41
CA SER A 83 -3.69 -3.46 17.82
C SER A 83 -5.02 -4.19 18.04
N GLN A 84 -6.01 -3.89 17.22
CA GLN A 84 -7.34 -4.50 17.34
C GLN A 84 -7.66 -5.45 16.19
N GLY A 85 -6.72 -5.69 15.30
CA GLY A 85 -6.94 -6.60 14.18
C GLY A 85 -6.22 -6.14 12.94
N SER A 86 -6.69 -6.64 11.80
CA SER A 86 -6.06 -6.34 10.53
C SER A 86 -6.46 -4.96 10.02
N ILE A 87 -5.53 -4.32 9.32
CA ILE A 87 -5.77 -3.02 8.68
C ILE A 87 -5.44 -3.18 7.21
N THR A 88 -6.39 -2.83 6.34
CA THR A 88 -6.19 -2.91 4.89
C THR A 88 -6.05 -1.50 4.32
N PHE A 89 -5.01 -1.27 3.55
CA PHE A 89 -4.78 0.03 2.96
C PHE A 89 -3.98 -0.11 1.66
N SER A 90 -4.11 0.93 0.81
CA SER A 90 -3.44 0.97 -0.48
C SER A 90 -2.28 1.96 -0.40
N VAL A 91 -1.12 1.53 -0.89
CA VAL A 91 0.11 2.33 -0.87
C VAL A 91 0.46 2.70 -2.31
N GLY A 92 0.61 3.99 -2.59
CA GLY A 92 1.01 4.46 -3.91
C GLY A 92 2.52 4.64 -3.97
N ILE A 93 3.16 4.03 -4.97
CA ILE A 93 4.61 4.11 -5.14
C ILE A 93 4.90 4.46 -6.59
N LYS A 94 5.61 5.57 -6.80
CA LYS A 94 5.98 6.00 -8.15
C LYS A 94 7.06 5.10 -8.73
N ASN A 95 7.23 5.18 -10.05
CA ASN A 95 8.22 4.37 -10.75
C ASN A 95 9.63 4.53 -10.20
N ASP A 96 9.94 5.69 -9.63
CA ASP A 96 11.28 5.94 -9.07
C ASP A 96 11.40 5.47 -7.61
N GLY A 97 10.36 4.84 -7.07
CA GLY A 97 10.38 4.34 -5.70
C GLY A 97 9.86 5.31 -4.67
N THR A 98 9.41 6.50 -5.08
CA THR A 98 8.86 7.48 -4.14
C THR A 98 7.49 7.04 -3.65
N VAL A 99 7.33 6.96 -2.34
CA VAL A 99 6.05 6.61 -1.72
C VAL A 99 5.18 7.86 -1.69
N ASN A 100 4.01 7.80 -2.33
CA ASN A 100 3.06 8.91 -2.32
C ASN A 100 2.27 8.96 -1.02
N GLY A 101 2.21 7.85 -0.29
CA GLY A 101 1.43 7.74 0.92
C GLY A 101 0.54 6.52 0.88
N TYR A 102 -0.40 6.46 1.81
CA TYR A 102 -1.36 5.35 1.85
C TYR A 102 -2.77 5.87 2.01
N SER A 103 -3.73 5.02 1.69
CA SER A 103 -5.15 5.31 1.91
C SER A 103 -5.79 4.06 2.51
N ILE A 104 -6.40 4.19 3.67
CA ILE A 104 -6.98 3.06 4.40
C ILE A 104 -8.35 2.74 3.83
N THR A 105 -8.60 1.45 3.57
CA THR A 105 -9.90 0.99 3.11
C THR A 105 -10.64 0.19 4.17
N ASP A 106 -9.95 -0.34 5.17
CA ASP A 106 -10.59 -1.08 6.26
C ASP A 106 -9.73 -0.99 7.52
N ILE A 107 -10.32 -0.51 8.59
CA ILE A 107 -9.63 -0.38 9.86
C ILE A 107 -10.66 -0.46 10.99
N SER A 108 -10.29 -1.13 12.09
CA SER A 108 -11.16 -1.25 13.26
C SER A 108 -10.37 -1.03 14.55
N GLU A 109 -9.49 -0.05 14.53
CA GLU A 109 -8.68 0.28 15.69
C GLU A 109 -9.46 1.15 16.68
N THR A 110 -8.87 1.42 17.84
CA THR A 110 -9.53 2.18 18.90
C THR A 110 -9.67 3.65 18.51
N PRO A 111 -10.89 4.22 18.57
CA PRO A 111 -11.08 5.65 18.30
C PRO A 111 -10.25 6.51 19.25
N GLY A 112 -9.67 7.57 18.71
CA GLY A 112 -8.80 8.45 19.49
C GLY A 112 -7.41 7.91 19.71
N LEU A 113 -7.17 6.65 19.33
CA LEU A 113 -5.85 6.01 19.42
C LEU A 113 -5.46 5.50 18.03
N GLY A 114 -5.61 4.20 17.80
CA GLY A 114 -5.21 3.61 16.51
C GLY A 114 -5.93 4.19 15.30
N MET A 115 -7.17 4.62 15.45
CA MET A 115 -7.88 5.24 14.34
C MET A 115 -7.23 6.54 13.87
N LYS A 116 -6.32 7.11 14.64
CA LYS A 116 -5.58 8.28 14.21
C LYS A 116 -4.68 7.98 13.01
N ALA A 117 -4.50 6.72 12.66
CA ALA A 117 -3.78 6.37 11.43
C ALA A 117 -4.49 6.94 10.19
N GLU A 118 -5.79 7.27 10.29
CA GLU A 118 -6.53 7.90 9.21
C GLU A 118 -6.38 9.42 9.20
N GLU A 119 -5.73 10.00 10.20
CA GLU A 119 -5.62 11.45 10.30
C GLU A 119 -4.36 11.96 9.62
N GLU A 120 -4.47 13.14 9.05
CA GLU A 120 -3.39 13.73 8.26
C GLU A 120 -2.10 13.87 9.05
N ASP A 121 -2.17 14.20 10.33
CA ASP A 121 -0.98 14.36 11.15
C ASP A 121 -0.11 13.10 11.13
N PHE A 122 -0.73 11.93 11.00
CA PHE A 122 0.04 10.69 10.96
C PHE A 122 0.35 10.26 9.53
N TYR A 123 -0.65 10.19 8.66
CA TYR A 123 -0.40 9.62 7.33
C TYR A 123 0.46 10.50 6.45
N SER A 124 0.49 11.81 6.69
CA SER A 124 1.32 12.69 5.88
C SER A 124 2.80 12.41 6.05
N GLN A 125 3.18 11.75 7.13
CA GLN A 125 4.58 11.40 7.35
C GLN A 125 5.08 10.40 6.31
N PHE A 126 4.17 9.68 5.65
CA PHE A 126 4.53 8.70 4.65
C PHE A 126 4.51 9.27 3.23
N GLU A 127 4.08 10.52 3.06
CA GLU A 127 3.89 11.10 1.73
C GLU A 127 5.17 11.69 1.18
N ASN A 128 5.40 11.45 -0.11
CA ASN A 128 6.55 11.99 -0.85
C ASN A 128 7.89 11.58 -0.23
N LYS A 129 8.00 10.32 0.14
CA LYS A 129 9.21 9.78 0.76
C LYS A 129 9.88 8.77 -0.17
N THR A 130 11.17 8.95 -0.41
CA THR A 130 11.96 7.99 -1.19
C THR A 130 12.89 7.29 -0.23
N VAL A 131 12.42 6.20 0.37
CA VAL A 131 13.14 5.47 1.41
C VAL A 131 13.06 3.97 1.14
N ASP A 132 14.02 3.24 1.69
CA ASP A 132 14.00 1.78 1.56
C ASP A 132 13.03 1.16 2.54
N LYS A 133 12.88 1.79 3.69
CA LYS A 133 11.93 1.31 4.68
C LYS A 133 11.67 2.40 5.72
N PHE A 134 10.50 2.33 6.34
CA PHE A 134 10.13 3.25 7.41
C PHE A 134 10.39 2.61 8.77
N THR A 135 10.81 3.41 9.73
CA THR A 135 11.05 2.99 11.10
C THR A 135 10.24 3.87 12.04
N VAL A 136 9.49 3.25 12.94
CA VAL A 136 8.67 3.98 13.91
C VAL A 136 9.53 4.38 15.11
N VAL A 137 9.44 5.66 15.48
CA VAL A 137 10.14 6.19 16.64
C VAL A 137 9.13 6.87 17.55
N LYS A 138 9.48 7.04 18.83
CA LYS A 138 8.58 7.64 19.80
C LYS A 138 8.87 9.12 20.04
N GLN A 139 9.91 9.63 19.42
CA GLN A 139 10.26 11.02 19.50
C GLN A 139 10.13 11.67 18.13
N LYS A 140 10.40 12.94 18.03
CA LYS A 140 10.34 13.64 16.75
C LYS A 140 11.31 12.98 15.75
N PRO A 141 10.87 12.72 14.52
CA PRO A 141 11.72 12.07 13.53
C PRO A 141 12.98 12.89 13.22
N ALA A 142 14.09 12.18 13.10
CA ALA A 142 15.37 12.79 12.77
C ALA A 142 15.72 12.66 11.29
N SER A 143 15.00 11.81 10.55
CA SER A 143 15.24 11.61 9.13
C SER A 143 13.92 11.24 8.43
N ASP A 144 13.94 11.27 7.09
CA ASP A 144 12.74 11.04 6.29
C ASP A 144 12.16 9.64 6.44
N ASP A 145 12.99 8.67 6.84
CA ASP A 145 12.53 7.30 6.99
C ASP A 145 11.97 7.02 8.39
N GLN A 146 11.95 8.01 9.26
CA GLN A 146 11.40 7.82 10.60
C GLN A 146 9.98 8.38 10.70
N ILE A 147 9.14 7.61 11.37
CA ILE A 147 7.73 7.93 11.55
C ILE A 147 7.47 8.07 13.03
N GLU A 148 6.94 9.22 13.44
CA GLU A 148 6.59 9.41 14.84
C GLU A 148 5.33 8.63 15.18
N ALA A 149 5.40 7.80 16.21
CA ALA A 149 4.28 6.93 16.60
C ALA A 149 3.11 7.76 17.10
N ILE A 150 1.91 7.24 16.86
CA ILE A 150 0.70 7.79 17.46
C ILE A 150 0.80 7.58 18.97
N THR A 151 0.62 8.62 19.75
CA THR A 151 0.67 8.53 21.21
C THR A 151 -0.37 7.53 21.71
N GLY A 152 0.08 6.53 22.46
CA GLY A 152 -0.80 5.49 22.95
C GLY A 152 -1.15 4.40 21.94
N SER A 153 -0.57 4.44 20.73
CA SER A 153 -0.87 3.46 19.68
C SER A 153 0.36 3.10 18.88
N THR A 154 1.43 2.73 19.56
CA THR A 154 2.67 2.32 18.90
C THR A 154 2.46 1.08 18.05
N ILE A 155 1.61 0.14 18.51
CA ILE A 155 1.34 -1.10 17.77
C ILE A 155 0.70 -0.78 16.43
N THR A 156 -0.33 0.06 16.41
CA THR A 156 -0.98 0.48 15.16
C THR A 156 0.00 1.22 14.27
N SER A 157 0.81 2.10 14.85
CA SER A 157 1.81 2.86 14.09
C SER A 157 2.80 1.94 13.40
N LYS A 158 3.26 0.91 14.11
CA LYS A 158 4.17 -0.08 13.54
C LYS A 158 3.49 -0.92 12.46
N ALA A 159 2.22 -1.26 12.65
CA ALA A 159 1.47 -2.01 11.64
C ALA A 159 1.40 -1.22 10.34
N MET A 160 1.12 0.08 10.41
CA MET A 160 1.09 0.92 9.23
C MET A 160 2.45 1.01 8.56
N ALA A 161 3.51 1.21 9.34
CA ALA A 161 4.86 1.28 8.78
C ALA A 161 5.27 -0.05 8.15
N ASN A 162 4.96 -1.16 8.81
CA ASN A 162 5.29 -2.49 8.27
C ASN A 162 4.54 -2.78 6.98
N GLY A 163 3.27 -2.38 6.90
CA GLY A 163 2.51 -2.56 5.67
C GLY A 163 3.08 -1.74 4.53
N CYS A 164 3.46 -0.50 4.79
CA CYS A 164 4.14 0.32 3.78
C CYS A 164 5.48 -0.30 3.40
N ASN A 165 6.22 -0.83 4.36
CA ASN A 165 7.49 -1.50 4.09
C ASN A 165 7.30 -2.75 3.23
N ALA A 166 6.25 -3.52 3.51
CA ALA A 166 5.93 -4.70 2.69
C ALA A 166 5.61 -4.29 1.25
N ALA A 167 4.87 -3.21 1.08
CA ALA A 167 4.55 -2.69 -0.25
C ALA A 167 5.81 -2.24 -0.98
N ILE A 168 6.70 -1.53 -0.29
CA ILE A 168 7.96 -1.07 -0.87
C ILE A 168 8.83 -2.27 -1.28
N TYR A 169 8.91 -3.26 -0.41
CA TYR A 169 9.71 -4.45 -0.68
C TYR A 169 9.17 -5.18 -1.90
N TYR A 170 7.86 -5.37 -1.98
CA TYR A 170 7.25 -6.04 -3.12
C TYR A 170 7.42 -5.23 -4.40
N PHE A 171 7.26 -3.91 -4.31
CA PHE A 171 7.48 -3.03 -5.46
C PHE A 171 8.90 -3.18 -5.99
N CYS A 172 9.88 -3.20 -5.11
CA CYS A 172 11.27 -3.35 -5.51
C CYS A 172 11.51 -4.68 -6.24
N LEU A 173 10.87 -5.75 -5.75
CA LEU A 173 10.99 -7.04 -6.40
C LEU A 173 10.35 -7.05 -7.78
N LEU A 174 9.16 -6.46 -7.90
CA LEU A 174 8.47 -6.34 -9.18
C LEU A 174 9.31 -5.57 -10.18
N TYR A 175 9.77 -4.40 -9.76
CA TYR A 175 10.50 -3.51 -10.65
C TYR A 175 11.84 -4.11 -11.07
N THR A 176 12.53 -4.73 -10.14
CA THR A 176 13.80 -5.39 -10.43
C THR A 176 13.61 -6.59 -11.34
N SER A 177 12.56 -7.38 -11.11
CA SER A 177 12.27 -8.53 -11.97
C SER A 177 11.97 -8.11 -13.40
N ASP A 178 11.17 -7.05 -13.57
CA ASP A 178 10.85 -6.55 -14.89
C ASP A 178 12.11 -6.08 -15.62
N ALA A 179 12.97 -5.35 -14.91
CA ALA A 179 14.21 -4.88 -15.48
C ALA A 179 15.15 -6.03 -15.86
N ALA A 180 15.21 -7.05 -15.00
CA ALA A 180 16.01 -8.24 -15.26
C ALA A 180 15.48 -9.01 -16.46
N ASP A 181 14.17 -9.14 -16.56
CA ASP A 181 13.54 -9.80 -17.69
C ASP A 181 13.83 -9.07 -18.99
N ASP A 182 13.78 -7.75 -18.97
CA ASP A 182 14.11 -6.95 -20.15
C ASP A 182 15.54 -7.19 -20.60
N LEU A 183 16.47 -7.26 -19.65
CA LEU A 183 17.87 -7.50 -19.97
C LEU A 183 18.11 -8.90 -20.49
N ILE A 184 17.44 -9.88 -19.94
CA ILE A 184 17.61 -11.27 -20.33
C ILE A 184 16.85 -11.58 -21.60
N GLY A 185 15.72 -10.96 -21.77
CA GLY A 185 14.84 -11.27 -22.89
C GLY A 185 15.33 -10.78 -24.24
N VAL A 186 16.44 -10.06 -24.28
CA VAL A 186 16.98 -9.58 -25.54
C VAL A 186 17.83 -10.64 -26.26
#